data_1148ba4ce4005109e1ed1236dd9bb4e6
#
_entry.id   1148ba4ce4005109e1ed1236dd9bb4e6
#
_cell.length_a   1.000
_cell.length_b   1.000
_cell.length_c   1.000
_cell.angle_alpha   90.00
_cell.angle_beta   90.00
_cell.angle_gamma   90.00
#
_symmetry.space_group_name_H-M   'P 1'
#
loop_
_entity.id
_entity.type
_entity.pdbx_description
1 polymer ?
#
loop_
_entity_poly.entity_id
_entity_poly.type
_entity_poly.pdbx_seq_one_letter_code
_entity_poly.pdbx_strand_id
1 'polypeptide(L)'
;MLDDYRPLLEEKGFRVEIRPTDETVFADRRGLCFLLGQVVSNSVKYALEKPVLTFSLESNDTATVLSIRDNGPGVRACDLPYVFEKGFTGDSGHEKNKATGMGLYLAREVAKDLGLTLTAASDWGAGFEIWVTFPVVEE
;
A
#
# COMPACT_ATOMS: atom_id res chain seq x y z
N MET A 1 8.03 -3.41 12.52
CA MET A 1 7.30 -4.10 11.43
C MET A 1 7.70 -3.59 10.05
N LEU A 2 7.66 -2.29 9.83
CA LEU A 2 8.01 -1.75 8.50
C LEU A 2 9.46 -2.04 8.12
N ASP A 3 10.37 -2.03 9.08
CA ASP A 3 11.77 -2.35 8.82
C ASP A 3 11.97 -3.77 8.31
N ASP A 4 11.02 -4.66 8.55
CA ASP A 4 11.12 -6.04 8.09
C ASP A 4 11.11 -6.16 6.57
N TYR A 5 10.55 -5.16 5.89
CA TYR A 5 10.49 -5.15 4.42
C TYR A 5 11.74 -4.56 3.77
N ARG A 6 12.56 -3.84 4.54
CA ARG A 6 13.70 -3.13 3.96
C ARG A 6 14.69 -4.06 3.25
N PRO A 7 15.15 -5.18 3.87
CA PRO A 7 16.09 -6.05 3.17
C PRO A 7 15.54 -6.62 1.87
N LEU A 8 14.28 -7.04 1.87
CA LEU A 8 13.65 -7.59 0.68
C LEU A 8 13.54 -6.55 -0.42
N LEU A 9 13.10 -5.34 -0.07
CA LEU A 9 12.93 -4.27 -1.03
C LEU A 9 14.28 -3.81 -1.61
N GLU A 10 15.28 -3.70 -0.77
CA GLU A 10 16.61 -3.31 -1.23
C GLU A 10 17.21 -4.35 -2.18
N GLU A 11 16.95 -5.62 -1.93
CA GLU A 11 17.37 -6.69 -2.82
C GLU A 11 16.73 -6.54 -4.21
N LYS A 12 15.51 -5.96 -4.26
CA LYS A 12 14.81 -5.72 -5.51
C LYS A 12 15.13 -4.37 -6.12
N GLY A 13 16.11 -3.67 -5.58
CA GLY A 13 16.55 -2.39 -6.12
C GLY A 13 15.80 -1.18 -5.60
N PHE A 14 14.96 -1.36 -4.59
CA PHE A 14 14.21 -0.24 -4.02
C PHE A 14 15.04 0.58 -3.06
N ARG A 15 14.87 1.88 -3.13
CA ARG A 15 15.25 2.78 -2.06
C ARG A 15 14.06 2.85 -1.11
N VAL A 16 14.28 2.57 0.14
CA VAL A 16 13.21 2.54 1.15
C VAL A 16 13.39 3.72 2.09
N GLU A 17 12.35 4.53 2.21
CA GLU A 17 12.32 5.66 3.12
C GLU A 17 11.23 5.43 4.16
N ILE A 18 11.61 5.38 5.42
CA ILE A 18 10.67 5.26 6.53
C ILE A 18 10.81 6.52 7.34
N ARG A 19 9.79 7.36 7.33
CA ARG A 19 9.85 8.62 8.04
C ARG A 19 9.77 8.40 9.54
N PRO A 20 10.65 9.00 10.34
CA PRO A 20 10.60 8.84 11.79
C PRO A 20 9.27 9.32 12.35
N THR A 21 8.76 8.57 13.34
CA THR A 21 7.50 8.93 13.97
C THR A 21 7.47 8.36 15.39
N ASP A 22 6.77 9.07 16.28
CA ASP A 22 6.46 8.58 17.61
C ASP A 22 5.08 7.96 17.68
N GLU A 23 4.35 7.97 16.56
CA GLU A 23 3.00 7.43 16.53
C GLU A 23 3.00 5.93 16.57
N THR A 24 1.98 5.36 17.22
CA THR A 24 1.76 3.92 17.28
C THR A 24 0.32 3.62 16.94
N VAL A 25 0.08 2.40 16.47
CA VAL A 25 -1.27 1.94 16.14
C VAL A 25 -1.53 0.60 16.83
N PHE A 26 -2.81 0.32 17.06
CA PHE A 26 -3.24 -0.96 17.58
C PHE A 26 -3.97 -1.72 16.48
N ALA A 27 -3.47 -2.88 16.14
CA ALA A 27 -4.07 -3.73 15.13
C ALA A 27 -3.59 -5.16 15.32
N ASP A 28 -4.35 -6.12 14.82
CA ASP A 28 -3.91 -7.50 14.80
C ASP A 28 -2.65 -7.60 13.94
N ARG A 29 -1.57 -8.09 14.53
CA ARG A 29 -0.28 -8.14 13.86
C ARG A 29 -0.30 -9.01 12.61
N ARG A 30 -0.93 -10.17 12.67
CA ARG A 30 -0.97 -11.09 11.53
C ARG A 30 -1.74 -10.48 10.36
N GLY A 31 -2.91 -9.92 10.66
CA GLY A 31 -3.72 -9.28 9.63
C GLY A 31 -3.02 -8.10 9.02
N LEU A 32 -2.40 -7.26 9.85
CA LEU A 32 -1.69 -6.10 9.37
C LEU A 32 -0.48 -6.48 8.52
N CYS A 33 0.28 -7.50 8.94
CA CYS A 33 1.41 -8.00 8.16
C CYS A 33 0.94 -8.50 6.78
N PHE A 34 -0.16 -9.23 6.74
CA PHE A 34 -0.71 -9.71 5.47
C PHE A 34 -1.10 -8.54 4.57
N LEU A 35 -1.82 -7.57 5.13
CA LEU A 35 -2.27 -6.40 4.39
C LEU A 35 -1.08 -5.63 3.81
N LEU A 36 -0.10 -5.33 4.64
CA LEU A 36 1.09 -4.59 4.20
C LEU A 36 1.87 -5.38 3.16
N GLY A 37 1.94 -6.69 3.32
CA GLY A 37 2.60 -7.56 2.34
C GLY A 37 1.95 -7.46 0.96
N GLN A 38 0.61 -7.37 0.91
CA GLN A 38 -0.10 -7.22 -0.37
C GLN A 38 0.21 -5.86 -1.01
N VAL A 39 0.22 -4.80 -0.21
CA VAL A 39 0.52 -3.46 -0.72
C VAL A 39 1.95 -3.39 -1.24
N VAL A 40 2.91 -3.89 -0.46
CA VAL A 40 4.33 -3.90 -0.86
C VAL A 40 4.53 -4.75 -2.11
N SER A 41 3.91 -5.92 -2.17
CA SER A 41 3.99 -6.80 -3.34
C SER A 41 3.46 -6.11 -4.60
N ASN A 42 2.39 -5.34 -4.45
CA ASN A 42 1.84 -4.57 -5.56
C ASN A 42 2.87 -3.54 -6.07
N SER A 43 3.51 -2.82 -5.15
CA SER A 43 4.53 -1.83 -5.53
C SER A 43 5.71 -2.48 -6.24
N VAL A 44 6.14 -3.66 -5.78
CA VAL A 44 7.22 -4.40 -6.43
C VAL A 44 6.83 -4.85 -7.83
N LYS A 45 5.60 -5.34 -7.98
CA LYS A 45 5.11 -5.86 -9.26
C LYS A 45 5.14 -4.80 -10.37
N TYR A 46 4.81 -3.56 -10.03
CA TYR A 46 4.72 -2.47 -11.01
C TYR A 46 5.89 -1.51 -10.97
N ALA A 47 6.97 -1.87 -10.30
CA ALA A 47 8.13 -0.98 -10.14
C ALA A 47 8.75 -0.59 -11.47
N LEU A 48 9.17 0.66 -11.57
CA LEU A 48 9.92 1.19 -12.70
C LEU A 48 11.40 1.27 -12.33
N GLU A 49 12.22 1.92 -13.17
CA GLU A 49 13.62 2.11 -12.85
C GLU A 49 13.78 2.98 -11.61
N LYS A 50 14.78 2.67 -10.80
CA LYS A 50 15.10 3.40 -9.57
C LYS A 50 13.89 3.53 -8.65
N PRO A 51 13.26 2.40 -8.28
CA PRO A 51 12.03 2.47 -7.49
C PRO A 51 12.29 2.95 -6.08
N VAL A 52 11.36 3.76 -5.58
CA VAL A 52 11.40 4.28 -4.21
C VAL A 52 10.08 3.94 -3.54
N LEU A 53 10.15 3.46 -2.32
CA LEU A 53 8.95 3.20 -1.50
C LEU A 53 9.10 3.98 -0.20
N THR A 54 8.11 4.81 0.09
CA THR A 54 8.12 5.68 1.26
C THR A 54 6.97 5.31 2.18
N PHE A 55 7.30 5.12 3.47
CA PHE A 55 6.31 4.87 4.52
C PHE A 55 6.27 6.09 5.43
N SER A 56 5.08 6.55 5.76
CA SER A 56 4.92 7.62 6.74
C SER A 56 3.66 7.39 7.57
N LEU A 57 3.67 7.89 8.80
CA LEU A 57 2.57 7.72 9.73
C LEU A 57 2.23 9.08 10.31
N GLU A 58 0.98 9.50 10.19
CA GLU A 58 0.52 10.77 10.69
C GLU A 58 -0.78 10.59 11.45
N SER A 59 -0.94 11.34 12.54
CA SER A 59 -2.15 11.28 13.36
C SER A 59 -2.85 12.61 13.43
N ASN A 60 -4.17 12.54 13.54
CA ASN A 60 -4.99 13.69 13.92
C ASN A 60 -5.95 13.24 15.02
N ASP A 61 -6.96 14.08 15.34
CA ASP A 61 -7.87 13.79 16.45
C ASP A 61 -8.74 12.56 16.23
N THR A 62 -8.95 12.15 14.98
CA THR A 62 -9.89 11.07 14.66
C THR A 62 -9.23 9.80 14.17
N ALA A 63 -8.01 9.88 13.66
CA ALA A 63 -7.38 8.72 13.04
C ALA A 63 -5.88 8.86 12.95
N THR A 64 -5.21 7.71 12.80
CA THR A 64 -3.81 7.65 12.40
C THR A 64 -3.77 7.04 11.01
N VAL A 65 -3.03 7.66 10.11
CA VAL A 65 -2.96 7.22 8.71
C VAL A 65 -1.54 6.79 8.37
N LEU A 66 -1.41 5.56 7.90
CA LEU A 66 -0.17 5.06 7.34
C LEU A 66 -0.21 5.26 5.84
N SER A 67 0.75 6.00 5.31
CA SER A 67 0.90 6.22 3.87
C SER A 67 2.00 5.32 3.34
N ILE A 68 1.72 4.62 2.25
CA ILE A 68 2.68 3.79 1.54
C ILE A 68 2.68 4.28 0.11
N ARG A 69 3.75 4.99 -0.26
CA ARG A 69 3.83 5.65 -1.57
C ARG A 69 4.98 5.09 -2.37
N ASP A 70 4.71 4.73 -3.63
CA ASP A 70 5.76 4.35 -4.56
C ASP A 70 5.85 5.38 -5.70
N ASN A 71 6.95 5.31 -6.43
CA ASN A 71 7.19 6.16 -7.60
C ASN A 71 6.99 5.38 -8.91
N GLY A 72 6.13 4.38 -8.88
CA GLY A 72 5.80 3.60 -10.07
C GLY A 72 4.89 4.36 -11.05
N PRO A 73 4.30 3.66 -11.99
CA PRO A 73 3.50 4.32 -13.03
C PRO A 73 2.17 4.87 -12.54
N GLY A 74 1.69 4.41 -11.40
CA GLY A 74 0.35 4.76 -10.95
C GLY A 74 -0.73 4.11 -11.80
N VAL A 75 -1.94 4.63 -11.67
CA VAL A 75 -3.06 4.19 -12.49
C VAL A 75 -3.78 5.42 -13.04
N ARG A 76 -4.49 5.23 -14.14
CA ARG A 76 -5.27 6.33 -14.73
C ARG A 76 -6.41 6.72 -13.80
N ALA A 77 -6.82 7.98 -13.87
CA ALA A 77 -7.90 8.49 -13.05
C ALA A 77 -9.19 7.66 -13.22
N CYS A 78 -9.46 7.18 -14.43
CA CYS A 78 -10.66 6.38 -14.68
C CYS A 78 -10.56 4.99 -14.06
N ASP A 79 -9.36 4.49 -13.79
CA ASP A 79 -9.15 3.17 -13.18
C ASP A 79 -9.06 3.24 -11.66
N LEU A 80 -8.73 4.40 -11.12
CA LEU A 80 -8.49 4.54 -9.67
C LEU A 80 -9.64 4.03 -8.81
N PRO A 81 -10.92 4.29 -9.13
CA PRO A 81 -12.01 3.78 -8.30
C PRO A 81 -12.09 2.25 -8.22
N TYR A 82 -11.41 1.55 -9.14
CA TYR A 82 -11.52 0.09 -9.26
C TYR A 82 -10.31 -0.67 -8.75
N VAL A 83 -9.29 0.04 -8.20
CA VAL A 83 -8.02 -0.63 -7.85
C VAL A 83 -8.17 -1.71 -6.78
N PHE A 84 -9.21 -1.63 -5.95
CA PHE A 84 -9.46 -2.64 -4.93
C PHE A 84 -10.46 -3.71 -5.38
N GLU A 85 -10.92 -3.64 -6.61
CA GLU A 85 -11.88 -4.60 -7.10
C GLU A 85 -11.22 -5.95 -7.38
N LYS A 86 -11.98 -7.00 -7.17
CA LYS A 86 -11.49 -8.35 -7.40
C LYS A 86 -11.14 -8.53 -8.88
N GLY A 87 -9.90 -8.94 -9.13
CA GLY A 87 -9.45 -9.20 -10.49
C GLY A 87 -8.97 -7.98 -11.26
N PHE A 88 -8.95 -6.80 -10.64
CA PHE A 88 -8.48 -5.60 -11.32
C PHE A 88 -6.97 -5.67 -11.60
N THR A 89 -6.56 -5.44 -12.83
CA THR A 89 -5.14 -5.43 -13.21
C THR A 89 -4.72 -4.14 -13.91
N GLY A 90 -5.68 -3.31 -14.32
CA GLY A 90 -5.37 -2.08 -15.04
C GLY A 90 -4.79 -2.35 -16.43
N ASP A 91 -4.36 -1.30 -17.10
CA ASP A 91 -3.85 -1.40 -18.46
C ASP A 91 -2.55 -2.18 -18.56
N SER A 92 -1.67 -2.05 -17.58
CA SER A 92 -0.37 -2.73 -17.63
C SER A 92 -0.45 -4.18 -17.16
N GLY A 93 -1.53 -4.56 -16.50
CA GLY A 93 -1.64 -5.88 -15.91
C GLY A 93 -1.73 -6.98 -16.95
N HIS A 94 -2.47 -6.78 -18.01
CA HIS A 94 -2.71 -7.81 -18.99
C HIS A 94 -1.44 -8.16 -19.79
N GLU A 95 -0.55 -7.22 -19.94
CA GLU A 95 0.71 -7.47 -20.67
C GLU A 95 1.60 -8.44 -19.92
N LYS A 96 1.53 -8.45 -18.63
CA LYS A 96 2.43 -9.27 -17.82
C LYS A 96 1.92 -10.67 -17.61
N ASN A 97 0.64 -10.87 -17.74
CA ASN A 97 0.00 -12.16 -17.49
C ASN A 97 0.29 -12.73 -16.11
N LYS A 98 0.80 -11.90 -15.22
CA LYS A 98 1.24 -12.37 -13.91
C LYS A 98 0.43 -11.78 -12.79
N ALA A 99 -0.25 -10.68 -13.05
CA ALA A 99 -1.08 -10.03 -12.06
C ALA A 99 -2.42 -10.74 -12.01
N THR A 100 -2.80 -11.19 -10.83
CA THR A 100 -4.09 -11.85 -10.64
C THR A 100 -5.18 -10.83 -10.31
N GLY A 101 -4.79 -9.61 -9.96
CA GLY A 101 -5.73 -8.59 -9.54
C GLY A 101 -6.30 -8.84 -8.15
N MET A 102 -5.70 -9.76 -7.40
CA MET A 102 -6.25 -10.15 -6.10
C MET A 102 -5.58 -9.48 -4.93
N GLY A 103 -4.33 -8.99 -5.09
CA GLY A 103 -3.56 -8.46 -3.97
C GLY A 103 -4.23 -7.32 -3.21
N LEU A 104 -4.59 -6.25 -3.91
CA LEU A 104 -5.23 -5.11 -3.27
C LEU A 104 -6.65 -5.44 -2.83
N TYR A 105 -7.36 -6.30 -3.57
CA TYR A 105 -8.66 -6.78 -3.13
C TYR A 105 -8.55 -7.49 -1.78
N LEU A 106 -7.60 -8.40 -1.65
CA LEU A 106 -7.39 -9.13 -0.40
C LEU A 106 -6.98 -8.19 0.73
N ALA A 107 -6.13 -7.22 0.43
CA ALA A 107 -5.73 -6.22 1.42
C ALA A 107 -6.95 -5.47 1.95
N ARG A 108 -7.87 -5.08 1.07
CA ARG A 108 -9.08 -4.39 1.50
C ARG A 108 -9.97 -5.28 2.35
N GLU A 109 -10.11 -6.57 1.97
CA GLU A 109 -10.94 -7.49 2.75
C GLU A 109 -10.37 -7.68 4.15
N VAL A 110 -9.05 -7.80 4.28
CA VAL A 110 -8.42 -7.91 5.59
C VAL A 110 -8.60 -6.61 6.37
N ALA A 111 -8.47 -5.46 5.71
CA ALA A 111 -8.67 -4.18 6.37
C ALA A 111 -10.07 -4.09 6.98
N LYS A 112 -11.09 -4.52 6.23
CA LYS A 112 -12.46 -4.53 6.75
C LYS A 112 -12.58 -5.40 8.01
N ASP A 113 -11.96 -6.57 7.99
CA ASP A 113 -11.99 -7.47 9.15
C ASP A 113 -11.28 -6.86 10.35
N LEU A 114 -10.29 -6.03 10.12
CA LEU A 114 -9.53 -5.36 11.20
C LEU A 114 -10.17 -4.03 11.62
N GLY A 115 -11.23 -3.60 10.97
CA GLY A 115 -11.82 -2.29 11.25
C GLY A 115 -11.04 -1.12 10.70
N LEU A 116 -10.22 -1.36 9.68
CA LEU A 116 -9.39 -0.35 9.04
C LEU A 116 -9.98 0.04 7.68
N THR A 117 -9.59 1.20 7.19
CA THR A 117 -10.03 1.68 5.87
C THR A 117 -8.81 1.80 4.95
N LEU A 118 -8.94 1.28 3.74
CA LEU A 118 -7.94 1.48 2.69
C LEU A 118 -8.47 2.47 1.66
N THR A 119 -7.63 3.42 1.30
CA THR A 119 -7.91 4.33 0.20
C THR A 119 -6.66 4.46 -0.65
N ALA A 120 -6.83 4.94 -1.88
CA ALA A 120 -5.73 5.04 -2.82
C ALA A 120 -5.76 6.38 -3.52
N ALA A 121 -4.58 6.85 -3.88
CA ALA A 121 -4.40 8.01 -4.73
C ALA A 121 -3.34 7.68 -5.76
N SER A 122 -3.40 8.31 -6.90
CA SER A 122 -2.46 8.03 -7.97
C SER A 122 -2.17 9.30 -8.75
N ASP A 123 -0.92 9.41 -9.20
CA ASP A 123 -0.49 10.43 -10.13
C ASP A 123 0.02 9.68 -11.35
N TRP A 124 -0.81 9.61 -12.39
CA TRP A 124 -0.52 8.80 -13.58
C TRP A 124 0.85 9.15 -14.15
N GLY A 125 1.72 8.15 -14.23
CA GLY A 125 3.08 8.30 -14.70
C GLY A 125 4.08 8.70 -13.63
N ALA A 126 3.67 8.96 -12.39
CA ALA A 126 4.56 9.48 -11.36
C ALA A 126 4.45 8.79 -10.00
N GLY A 127 3.40 8.02 -9.75
CA GLY A 127 3.33 7.34 -8.47
C GLY A 127 1.95 6.86 -8.08
N PHE A 128 1.96 6.04 -7.02
CA PHE A 128 0.76 5.45 -6.46
C PHE A 128 0.90 5.44 -4.95
N GLU A 129 -0.19 5.72 -4.25
CA GLU A 129 -0.17 5.80 -2.80
C GLU A 129 -1.37 5.08 -2.22
N ILE A 130 -1.11 4.28 -1.19
CA ILE A 130 -2.17 3.62 -0.42
C ILE A 130 -2.15 4.22 0.97
N TRP A 131 -3.33 4.57 1.48
CA TRP A 131 -3.50 5.02 2.85
C TRP A 131 -4.24 3.97 3.64
N VAL A 132 -3.66 3.57 4.78
CA VAL A 132 -4.32 2.69 5.74
C VAL A 132 -4.73 3.56 6.91
N THR A 133 -6.02 3.70 7.13
CA THR A 133 -6.54 4.56 8.18
C THR A 133 -6.95 3.73 9.38
N PHE A 134 -6.33 4.04 10.54
CA PHE A 134 -6.59 3.39 11.82
C PHE A 134 -7.42 4.36 12.65
N PRO A 135 -8.66 4.02 12.99
CA PRO A 135 -9.45 4.92 13.81
C PRO A 135 -8.82 5.05 15.21
N VAL A 136 -8.95 6.22 15.83
CA VAL A 136 -8.47 6.42 17.18
C VAL A 136 -9.35 5.61 18.12
N VAL A 137 -8.70 4.85 19.01
CA VAL A 137 -9.41 4.05 20.00
C VAL A 137 -9.67 4.95 21.22
N GLU A 138 -10.94 5.14 21.53
CA GLU A 138 -11.32 5.88 22.72
C GLU A 138 -11.64 4.89 23.83
N GLU A 139 -11.20 5.21 25.04
CA GLU A 139 -11.46 4.38 26.21
C GLU A 139 -12.57 4.91 27.06
#